data_9306f96d5340eec381a0b6cde6b0c689
#
_entry.id   9306f96d5340eec381a0b6cde6b0c689
#
_cell.length_a   1.000
_cell.length_b   1.000
_cell.length_c   1.000
_cell.angle_alpha   90.00
_cell.angle_beta   90.00
_cell.angle_gamma   90.00
#
_symmetry.space_group_name_H-M   'P 1'
#
loop_
_entity.id
_entity.type
_entity.pdbx_description
1 polymer ?
#
loop_
_entity_poly.entity_id
_entity_poly.type
_entity_poly.pdbx_seq_one_letter_code
_entity_poly.pdbx_strand_id
1 'polypeptide(L)'
;MRLIPLVTAEQVGKWAARHIVNRINAFKPTADRPFVLGLPTGGTPLTAYKALVEMHKAGQVSFKHVVTFNMDEYVGLPKEHPESYHSFMHRNFFDHVDIPAENINLLNGNAPDIDAECRRYEEKIRSYGKIHLFMGGVGNDGHIAFNEPASSLASRTRIKTLTHDTRVANSRFFDGDVDLVPKYALTVGVGTLLDAEEVMILVLGHQKALALQAAVEGNVNHMWTITCLQLHPKAVIVCDEPSTMELKVKTLKYFNELEAENVKGL
;
A
#
# COMPACT_ATOMS: atom_id res chain seq x y z
N MET A 1 15.56 6.26 4.58
CA MET A 1 14.51 5.25 4.87
C MET A 1 14.47 5.01 6.37
N ARG A 2 13.26 4.90 6.96
CA ARG A 2 13.04 4.52 8.37
C ARG A 2 12.52 3.09 8.42
N LEU A 3 12.86 2.34 9.46
CA LEU A 3 12.28 1.02 9.75
C LEU A 3 11.69 1.08 11.17
N ILE A 4 10.42 0.73 11.29
CA ILE A 4 9.66 0.72 12.55
C ILE A 4 9.36 -0.74 12.91
N PRO A 5 10.24 -1.41 13.67
CA PRO A 5 9.99 -2.78 14.12
C PRO A 5 9.01 -2.78 15.30
N LEU A 6 7.98 -3.58 15.19
CA LEU A 6 6.93 -3.77 16.21
C LEU A 6 6.75 -5.27 16.47
N VAL A 7 6.09 -5.62 17.57
CA VAL A 7 5.97 -7.03 17.96
C VAL A 7 4.90 -7.75 17.14
N THR A 8 3.76 -7.09 16.91
CA THR A 8 2.59 -7.74 16.30
C THR A 8 2.03 -6.97 15.10
N ALA A 9 1.33 -7.69 14.22
CA ALA A 9 0.60 -7.11 13.10
C ALA A 9 -0.44 -6.05 13.54
N GLU A 10 -1.03 -6.22 14.72
CA GLU A 10 -1.98 -5.25 15.27
C GLU A 10 -1.29 -3.93 15.65
N GLN A 11 -0.11 -4.00 16.26
CA GLN A 11 0.69 -2.81 16.55
C GLN A 11 1.12 -2.10 15.26
N VAL A 12 1.50 -2.85 14.22
CA VAL A 12 1.81 -2.29 12.89
C VAL A 12 0.63 -1.52 12.33
N GLY A 13 -0.58 -2.10 12.36
CA GLY A 13 -1.79 -1.43 11.91
C GLY A 13 -2.12 -0.16 12.72
N LYS A 14 -2.01 -0.22 14.04
CA LYS A 14 -2.23 0.94 14.92
C LYS A 14 -1.21 2.06 14.67
N TRP A 15 0.07 1.72 14.51
CA TRP A 15 1.11 2.70 14.19
C TRP A 15 0.84 3.37 12.85
N ALA A 16 0.54 2.57 11.82
CA ALA A 16 0.24 3.09 10.48
C ALA A 16 -0.97 4.02 10.49
N ALA A 17 -2.06 3.63 11.16
CA ALA A 17 -3.26 4.45 11.29
C ALA A 17 -2.96 5.77 12.02
N ARG A 18 -2.26 5.71 13.15
CA ARG A 18 -1.85 6.90 13.91
C ARG A 18 -0.99 7.84 13.05
N HIS A 19 -0.05 7.28 12.27
CA HIS A 19 0.79 8.06 11.37
C HIS A 19 -0.05 8.76 10.29
N ILE A 20 -0.95 8.04 9.61
CA ILE A 20 -1.87 8.62 8.61
C ILE A 20 -2.71 9.75 9.22
N VAL A 21 -3.33 9.51 10.39
CA VAL A 21 -4.16 10.52 11.09
C VAL A 21 -3.35 11.76 11.43
N ASN A 22 -2.14 11.58 11.95
CA ASN A 22 -1.25 12.71 12.27
C ASN A 22 -0.87 13.50 11.01
N ARG A 23 -0.63 12.82 9.87
CA ARG A 23 -0.31 13.49 8.60
C ARG A 23 -1.52 14.28 8.07
N ILE A 24 -2.73 13.71 8.10
CA ILE A 24 -3.96 14.39 7.69
C ILE A 24 -4.20 15.63 8.57
N ASN A 25 -4.16 15.46 9.89
CA ASN A 25 -4.44 16.54 10.84
C ASN A 25 -3.39 17.66 10.78
N ALA A 26 -2.11 17.33 10.61
CA ALA A 26 -1.05 18.32 10.42
C ALA A 26 -1.17 19.08 9.10
N PHE A 27 -1.64 18.43 8.04
CA PHE A 27 -1.86 19.04 6.74
C PHE A 27 -3.06 20.01 6.74
N LYS A 28 -4.08 19.76 7.57
CA LYS A 28 -5.33 20.53 7.67
C LYS A 28 -6.02 20.66 6.30
N PRO A 29 -6.49 19.55 5.72
CA PRO A 29 -7.04 19.55 4.37
C PRO A 29 -8.33 20.37 4.27
N THR A 30 -8.53 20.99 3.10
CA THR A 30 -9.73 21.75 2.72
C THR A 30 -10.26 21.24 1.38
N ALA A 31 -11.43 21.70 0.95
CA ALA A 31 -11.98 21.35 -0.37
C ALA A 31 -11.02 21.73 -1.52
N ASP A 32 -10.39 22.91 -1.43
CA ASP A 32 -9.46 23.41 -2.45
C ASP A 32 -8.04 22.84 -2.32
N ARG A 33 -7.73 22.23 -1.18
CA ARG A 33 -6.43 21.63 -0.89
C ARG A 33 -6.60 20.31 -0.15
N PRO A 34 -7.05 19.25 -0.84
CA PRO A 34 -7.28 17.95 -0.23
C PRO A 34 -5.96 17.25 0.15
N PHE A 35 -6.02 16.37 1.16
CA PHE A 35 -4.92 15.44 1.43
C PHE A 35 -5.06 14.23 0.50
N VAL A 36 -4.03 13.93 -0.27
CA VAL A 36 -4.03 12.81 -1.24
C VAL A 36 -3.35 11.60 -0.62
N LEU A 37 -4.08 10.50 -0.51
CA LEU A 37 -3.68 9.26 0.17
C LEU A 37 -3.70 8.07 -0.79
N GLY A 38 -2.57 7.41 -0.97
CA GLY A 38 -2.46 6.14 -1.68
C GLY A 38 -2.78 4.95 -0.77
N LEU A 39 -3.55 3.98 -1.26
CA LEU A 39 -4.05 2.86 -0.46
C LEU A 39 -3.88 1.51 -1.15
N PRO A 40 -3.46 0.45 -0.42
CA PRO A 40 -3.39 -0.92 -0.91
C PRO A 40 -4.67 -1.70 -0.59
N THR A 41 -4.79 -2.89 -1.15
CA THR A 41 -5.73 -3.93 -0.74
C THR A 41 -5.01 -5.14 -0.14
N GLY A 42 -5.73 -6.22 0.11
CA GLY A 42 -5.19 -7.47 0.65
C GLY A 42 -5.21 -7.55 2.18
N GLY A 43 -4.63 -8.61 2.72
CA GLY A 43 -4.71 -8.88 4.17
C GLY A 43 -3.87 -7.94 5.05
N THR A 44 -2.74 -7.45 4.54
CA THR A 44 -1.79 -6.65 5.30
C THR A 44 -2.38 -5.33 5.85
N PRO A 45 -3.14 -4.51 5.07
CA PRO A 45 -3.65 -3.23 5.56
C PRO A 45 -4.91 -3.33 6.44
N LEU A 46 -5.52 -4.51 6.61
CA LEU A 46 -6.80 -4.65 7.34
C LEU A 46 -6.74 -4.13 8.78
N THR A 47 -5.64 -4.39 9.49
CA THR A 47 -5.46 -3.86 10.85
C THR A 47 -5.35 -2.34 10.88
N ALA A 48 -4.73 -1.74 9.85
CA ALA A 48 -4.65 -0.29 9.71
C ALA A 48 -6.02 0.31 9.36
N TYR A 49 -6.78 -0.28 8.44
CA TYR A 49 -8.14 0.18 8.11
C TYR A 49 -9.08 0.11 9.31
N LYS A 50 -9.05 -1.01 10.05
CA LYS A 50 -9.83 -1.12 11.29
C LYS A 50 -9.49 0.01 12.27
N ALA A 51 -8.22 0.26 12.51
CA ALA A 51 -7.78 1.33 13.41
C ALA A 51 -8.17 2.74 12.89
N LEU A 52 -8.07 3.00 11.57
CA LEU A 52 -8.51 4.27 10.97
C LEU A 52 -10.02 4.50 11.15
N VAL A 53 -10.83 3.45 10.96
CA VAL A 53 -12.29 3.52 11.18
C VAL A 53 -12.61 3.80 12.64
N GLU A 54 -11.92 3.14 13.58
CA GLU A 54 -12.07 3.39 15.02
C GLU A 54 -11.70 4.83 15.39
N MET A 55 -10.58 5.35 14.86
CA MET A 55 -10.13 6.73 15.09
C MET A 55 -11.09 7.75 14.47
N HIS A 56 -11.66 7.47 13.29
CA HIS A 56 -12.70 8.29 12.69
C HIS A 56 -13.97 8.33 13.55
N LYS A 57 -14.48 7.18 13.99
CA LYS A 57 -15.65 7.08 14.88
C LYS A 57 -15.43 7.79 16.22
N ALA A 58 -14.20 7.85 16.69
CA ALA A 58 -13.81 8.59 17.89
C ALA A 58 -13.62 10.10 17.64
N GLY A 59 -13.87 10.61 16.43
CA GLY A 59 -13.73 12.02 16.07
C GLY A 59 -12.29 12.53 15.98
N GLN A 60 -11.29 11.61 15.91
CA GLN A 60 -9.88 11.97 15.83
C GLN A 60 -9.43 12.39 14.44
N VAL A 61 -10.19 12.03 13.40
CA VAL A 61 -9.91 12.34 12.00
C VAL A 61 -11.20 12.42 11.19
N SER A 62 -11.24 13.30 10.18
CA SER A 62 -12.25 13.33 9.13
C SER A 62 -11.58 13.07 7.78
N PHE A 63 -12.23 12.27 6.94
CA PHE A 63 -11.81 12.00 5.57
C PHE A 63 -12.56 12.85 4.54
N LYS A 64 -13.41 13.80 4.97
CA LYS A 64 -14.22 14.66 4.09
C LYS A 64 -13.41 15.38 3.00
N HIS A 65 -12.19 15.77 3.32
CA HIS A 65 -11.27 16.45 2.40
C HIS A 65 -10.01 15.61 2.10
N VAL A 66 -10.17 14.28 2.14
CA VAL A 66 -9.15 13.33 1.70
C VAL A 66 -9.56 12.81 0.32
N VAL A 67 -8.59 12.71 -0.58
CA VAL A 67 -8.74 12.06 -1.89
C VAL A 67 -7.89 10.81 -1.88
N THR A 68 -8.44 9.68 -2.31
CA THR A 68 -7.71 8.40 -2.29
C THR A 68 -7.41 7.88 -3.69
N PHE A 69 -6.28 7.18 -3.82
CA PHE A 69 -5.88 6.44 -5.00
C PHE A 69 -5.46 5.02 -4.61
N ASN A 70 -6.14 4.01 -5.16
CA ASN A 70 -5.74 2.63 -4.92
C ASN A 70 -4.59 2.21 -5.85
N MET A 71 -3.77 1.25 -5.37
CA MET A 71 -2.56 0.81 -6.09
C MET A 71 -2.87 0.02 -7.35
N ASP A 72 -3.95 -0.75 -7.35
CA ASP A 72 -4.21 -1.78 -8.34
C ASP A 72 -5.69 -2.19 -8.39
N GLU A 73 -6.05 -2.96 -9.41
CA GLU A 73 -7.34 -3.64 -9.57
C GLU A 73 -7.19 -4.79 -10.58
N TYR A 74 -7.93 -5.86 -10.38
CA TYR A 74 -8.00 -6.96 -11.34
C TYR A 74 -8.66 -6.57 -12.66
N VAL A 75 -8.14 -7.09 -13.76
CA VAL A 75 -8.74 -6.93 -15.10
C VAL A 75 -9.77 -8.03 -15.33
N GLY A 76 -10.95 -7.63 -15.82
CA GLY A 76 -12.04 -8.55 -16.19
C GLY A 76 -12.90 -9.01 -15.00
N LEU A 77 -12.60 -8.58 -13.77
CA LEU A 77 -13.43 -8.89 -12.62
C LEU A 77 -14.50 -7.78 -12.45
N PRO A 78 -15.81 -8.10 -12.40
CA PRO A 78 -16.84 -7.08 -12.15
C PRO A 78 -16.58 -6.33 -10.84
N LYS A 79 -16.84 -5.03 -10.81
CA LYS A 79 -16.59 -4.20 -9.60
C LYS A 79 -17.41 -4.65 -8.38
N GLU A 80 -18.57 -5.27 -8.62
CA GLU A 80 -19.47 -5.83 -7.60
C GLU A 80 -19.02 -7.21 -7.10
N HIS A 81 -18.03 -7.84 -7.76
CA HIS A 81 -17.50 -9.12 -7.30
C HIS A 81 -16.89 -8.94 -5.90
N PRO A 82 -17.14 -9.86 -4.95
CA PRO A 82 -16.65 -9.73 -3.57
C PRO A 82 -15.14 -9.50 -3.47
N GLU A 83 -14.37 -10.08 -4.40
CA GLU A 83 -12.91 -10.01 -4.42
C GLU A 83 -12.34 -8.95 -5.36
N SER A 84 -13.19 -8.12 -6.00
CA SER A 84 -12.70 -6.89 -6.62
C SER A 84 -12.13 -5.96 -5.57
N TYR A 85 -11.11 -5.20 -5.91
CA TYR A 85 -10.54 -4.24 -4.97
C TYR A 85 -11.48 -3.07 -4.70
N HIS A 86 -12.38 -2.77 -5.65
CA HIS A 86 -13.51 -1.88 -5.41
C HIS A 86 -14.36 -2.37 -4.22
N SER A 87 -14.90 -3.59 -4.27
CA SER A 87 -15.72 -4.16 -3.19
C SER A 87 -14.93 -4.32 -1.89
N PHE A 88 -13.65 -4.73 -1.99
CA PHE A 88 -12.78 -4.84 -0.81
C PHE A 88 -12.66 -3.51 -0.06
N MET A 89 -12.39 -2.41 -0.77
CA MET A 89 -12.17 -1.11 -0.16
C MET A 89 -13.45 -0.53 0.45
N HIS A 90 -14.59 -0.70 -0.22
CA HIS A 90 -15.87 -0.30 0.33
C HIS A 90 -16.19 -1.07 1.61
N ARG A 91 -16.13 -2.40 1.57
CA ARG A 91 -16.41 -3.27 2.72
C ARG A 91 -15.52 -3.01 3.93
N ASN A 92 -14.23 -2.69 3.72
CA ASN A 92 -13.25 -2.60 4.81
C ASN A 92 -12.92 -1.18 5.25
N PHE A 93 -13.24 -0.15 4.45
CA PHE A 93 -12.84 1.21 4.77
C PHE A 93 -13.83 2.29 4.33
N PHE A 94 -14.14 2.43 3.02
CA PHE A 94 -14.85 3.61 2.53
C PHE A 94 -16.27 3.77 3.10
N ASP A 95 -17.02 2.69 3.25
CA ASP A 95 -18.38 2.72 3.78
C ASP A 95 -18.46 3.01 5.29
N HIS A 96 -17.30 3.11 5.96
CA HIS A 96 -17.20 3.31 7.41
C HIS A 96 -16.68 4.69 7.81
N VAL A 97 -16.36 5.56 6.84
CA VAL A 97 -15.78 6.90 7.05
C VAL A 97 -16.51 7.95 6.23
N ASP A 98 -16.25 9.22 6.49
CA ASP A 98 -16.95 10.37 5.86
C ASP A 98 -16.33 10.83 4.53
N ILE A 99 -15.65 9.93 3.80
CA ILE A 99 -15.06 10.27 2.50
C ILE A 99 -16.13 10.41 1.43
N PRO A 100 -16.18 11.53 0.66
CA PRO A 100 -17.11 11.66 -0.47
C PRO A 100 -16.74 10.68 -1.61
N ALA A 101 -17.78 10.13 -2.27
CA ALA A 101 -17.57 9.15 -3.36
C ALA A 101 -16.73 9.71 -4.53
N GLU A 102 -16.84 10.99 -4.84
CA GLU A 102 -16.06 11.68 -5.88
C GLU A 102 -14.56 11.78 -5.55
N ASN A 103 -14.20 11.60 -4.28
CA ASN A 103 -12.82 11.61 -3.80
C ASN A 103 -12.16 10.22 -3.82
N ILE A 104 -12.92 9.18 -4.11
CA ILE A 104 -12.42 7.81 -4.19
C ILE A 104 -12.00 7.53 -5.63
N ASN A 105 -10.73 7.21 -5.84
CA ASN A 105 -10.19 6.85 -7.14
C ASN A 105 -9.70 5.40 -7.13
N LEU A 106 -10.38 4.58 -7.92
CA LEU A 106 -10.06 3.18 -8.17
C LEU A 106 -9.78 3.01 -9.66
N LEU A 107 -8.89 2.09 -10.00
CA LEU A 107 -8.65 1.70 -11.39
C LEU A 107 -9.86 0.88 -11.91
N ASN A 108 -10.24 1.13 -13.16
CA ASN A 108 -11.32 0.38 -13.80
C ASN A 108 -10.74 -0.78 -14.62
N GLY A 109 -10.68 -1.98 -14.04
CA GLY A 109 -10.21 -3.19 -14.73
C GLY A 109 -11.12 -3.67 -15.86
N ASN A 110 -12.31 -3.06 -16.04
CA ASN A 110 -13.26 -3.35 -17.11
C ASN A 110 -13.39 -2.19 -18.12
N ALA A 111 -12.41 -1.28 -18.14
CA ALA A 111 -12.40 -0.19 -19.13
C ALA A 111 -12.30 -0.76 -20.56
N PRO A 112 -13.03 -0.19 -21.53
CA PRO A 112 -12.96 -0.66 -22.92
C PRO A 112 -11.59 -0.40 -23.56
N ASP A 113 -10.87 0.60 -23.09
CA ASP A 113 -9.46 0.90 -23.45
C ASP A 113 -8.64 0.99 -22.15
N ILE A 114 -7.91 -0.07 -21.88
CA ILE A 114 -7.08 -0.24 -20.68
C ILE A 114 -5.92 0.77 -20.66
N ASP A 115 -5.32 1.06 -21.80
CA ASP A 115 -4.21 2.03 -21.87
C ASP A 115 -4.72 3.47 -21.62
N ALA A 116 -5.90 3.80 -22.14
CA ALA A 116 -6.54 5.07 -21.84
C ALA A 116 -6.87 5.20 -20.35
N GLU A 117 -7.36 4.13 -19.72
CA GLU A 117 -7.62 4.12 -18.27
C GLU A 117 -6.33 4.35 -17.45
N CYS A 118 -5.24 3.67 -17.80
CA CYS A 118 -3.95 3.87 -17.14
C CYS A 118 -3.46 5.34 -17.29
N ARG A 119 -3.58 5.92 -18.48
CA ARG A 119 -3.24 7.35 -18.71
C ARG A 119 -4.13 8.27 -17.90
N ARG A 120 -5.46 8.07 -17.92
CA ARG A 120 -6.43 8.83 -17.13
C ARG A 120 -6.08 8.82 -15.63
N TYR A 121 -5.70 7.64 -15.12
CA TYR A 121 -5.35 7.49 -13.71
C TYR A 121 -4.09 8.29 -13.34
N GLU A 122 -3.05 8.21 -14.13
CA GLU A 122 -1.82 8.99 -13.96
C GLU A 122 -2.08 10.51 -14.08
N GLU A 123 -2.92 10.93 -15.03
CA GLU A 123 -3.33 12.34 -15.19
C GLU A 123 -4.13 12.82 -13.99
N LYS A 124 -5.04 11.98 -13.47
CA LYS A 124 -5.81 12.31 -12.27
C LYS A 124 -4.89 12.48 -11.06
N ILE A 125 -3.90 11.60 -10.85
CA ILE A 125 -2.88 11.77 -9.79
C ILE A 125 -2.15 13.10 -9.97
N ARG A 126 -1.66 13.39 -11.18
CA ARG A 126 -0.93 14.64 -11.48
C ARG A 126 -1.77 15.89 -11.27
N SER A 127 -3.08 15.84 -11.50
CA SER A 127 -3.97 16.98 -11.28
C SER A 127 -4.02 17.46 -9.83
N TYR A 128 -3.69 16.59 -8.87
CA TYR A 128 -3.53 16.92 -7.45
C TYR A 128 -2.08 17.30 -7.07
N GLY A 129 -1.19 17.36 -8.06
CA GLY A 129 0.24 17.59 -7.86
C GLY A 129 0.98 16.31 -7.50
N LYS A 130 0.71 15.72 -6.35
CA LYS A 130 1.31 14.45 -5.90
C LYS A 130 0.47 13.77 -4.82
N ILE A 131 0.73 12.49 -4.59
CA ILE A 131 0.23 11.76 -3.43
C ILE A 131 1.05 12.17 -2.20
N HIS A 132 0.40 12.62 -1.12
CA HIS A 132 1.09 13.09 0.09
C HIS A 132 1.63 11.94 0.93
N LEU A 133 0.90 10.82 0.97
CA LEU A 133 1.34 9.59 1.62
C LEU A 133 0.81 8.40 0.82
N PHE A 134 1.71 7.52 0.39
CA PHE A 134 1.33 6.26 -0.24
C PHE A 134 1.58 5.11 0.73
N MET A 135 0.51 4.52 1.26
CA MET A 135 0.60 3.29 2.03
C MET A 135 0.55 2.09 1.09
N GLY A 136 1.37 1.07 1.34
CA GLY A 136 1.43 -0.16 0.57
C GLY A 136 1.76 -1.38 1.40
N GLY A 137 1.68 -2.55 0.78
CA GLY A 137 2.21 -3.81 1.28
C GLY A 137 3.32 -4.32 0.37
N VAL A 138 3.83 -5.53 0.65
CA VAL A 138 4.86 -6.19 -0.14
C VAL A 138 4.52 -7.65 -0.40
N GLY A 139 4.84 -8.15 -1.60
CA GLY A 139 4.79 -9.56 -1.95
C GLY A 139 5.91 -10.38 -1.27
N ASN A 140 5.80 -11.71 -1.28
CA ASN A 140 6.84 -12.59 -0.73
C ASN A 140 8.17 -12.48 -1.51
N ASP A 141 8.08 -12.19 -2.80
CA ASP A 141 9.17 -11.93 -3.75
C ASP A 141 9.60 -10.46 -3.79
N GLY A 142 9.10 -9.63 -2.88
CA GLY A 142 9.47 -8.23 -2.74
C GLY A 142 8.78 -7.28 -3.71
N HIS A 143 7.73 -7.69 -4.42
CA HIS A 143 6.97 -6.78 -5.26
C HIS A 143 6.13 -5.79 -4.45
N ILE A 144 6.03 -4.54 -4.89
CA ILE A 144 5.09 -3.53 -4.39
C ILE A 144 3.99 -3.35 -5.42
N ALA A 145 2.71 -3.32 -4.97
CA ALA A 145 1.55 -3.43 -5.86
C ALA A 145 1.70 -4.69 -6.73
N PHE A 146 1.34 -4.69 -8.01
CA PHE A 146 1.67 -5.81 -8.90
C PHE A 146 2.93 -5.55 -9.76
N ASN A 147 3.91 -4.83 -9.21
CA ASN A 147 5.21 -4.69 -9.86
C ASN A 147 6.09 -5.92 -9.58
N GLU A 148 5.75 -7.03 -10.24
CA GLU A 148 6.47 -8.30 -10.20
C GLU A 148 7.98 -8.13 -10.43
N PRO A 149 8.84 -9.10 -10.02
CA PRO A 149 10.26 -9.07 -10.30
C PRO A 149 10.60 -8.71 -11.75
N ALA A 150 11.68 -7.99 -11.96
CA ALA A 150 12.11 -7.40 -13.24
C ALA A 150 11.24 -6.22 -13.75
N SER A 151 10.30 -5.72 -12.95
CA SER A 151 9.61 -4.46 -13.28
C SER A 151 10.56 -3.28 -13.20
N SER A 152 10.49 -2.39 -14.20
CA SER A 152 11.30 -1.15 -14.19
C SER A 152 10.97 -0.30 -12.96
N LEU A 153 12.01 0.21 -12.29
CA LEU A 153 11.85 1.14 -11.15
C LEU A 153 11.33 2.52 -11.59
N ALA A 154 11.33 2.81 -12.90
CA ALA A 154 10.73 4.03 -13.50
C ALA A 154 9.35 3.77 -14.11
N SER A 155 8.75 2.58 -13.90
CA SER A 155 7.47 2.21 -14.49
C SER A 155 6.33 3.11 -14.00
N ARG A 156 5.33 3.27 -14.88
CA ARG A 156 4.08 4.01 -14.60
C ARG A 156 2.90 3.03 -14.55
N THR A 157 1.71 3.55 -14.29
CA THR A 157 0.49 2.76 -14.25
C THR A 157 0.27 2.02 -15.58
N ARG A 158 0.04 0.71 -15.50
CA ARG A 158 -0.07 -0.18 -16.67
C ARG A 158 -0.77 -1.48 -16.33
N ILE A 159 -1.11 -2.24 -17.36
CA ILE A 159 -1.52 -3.64 -17.22
C ILE A 159 -0.29 -4.53 -16.93
N LYS A 160 -0.46 -5.51 -16.06
CA LYS A 160 0.54 -6.54 -15.73
C LYS A 160 -0.06 -7.94 -15.79
N THR A 161 0.71 -8.88 -16.32
CA THR A 161 0.42 -10.31 -16.16
C THR A 161 0.87 -10.71 -14.75
N LEU A 162 -0.03 -11.36 -14.00
CA LEU A 162 0.30 -11.91 -12.69
C LEU A 162 1.05 -13.24 -12.86
N THR A 163 2.13 -13.41 -12.09
CA THR A 163 2.86 -14.69 -12.07
C THR A 163 1.99 -15.80 -11.49
N HIS A 164 2.34 -17.06 -11.77
CA HIS A 164 1.64 -18.19 -11.18
C HIS A 164 1.69 -18.16 -9.67
N ASP A 165 2.85 -17.83 -9.08
CA ASP A 165 3.04 -17.76 -7.63
C ASP A 165 2.17 -16.67 -6.99
N THR A 166 2.05 -15.50 -7.64
CA THR A 166 1.14 -14.43 -7.19
C THR A 166 -0.32 -14.90 -7.25
N ARG A 167 -0.73 -15.62 -8.32
CA ARG A 167 -2.08 -16.18 -8.42
C ARG A 167 -2.33 -17.25 -7.36
N VAL A 168 -1.37 -18.12 -7.08
CA VAL A 168 -1.44 -19.11 -6.00
C VAL A 168 -1.58 -18.40 -4.64
N ALA A 169 -0.78 -17.38 -4.37
CA ALA A 169 -0.88 -16.62 -3.13
C ALA A 169 -2.25 -15.94 -2.95
N ASN A 170 -2.87 -15.49 -4.05
CA ASN A 170 -4.17 -14.83 -4.04
C ASN A 170 -5.36 -15.79 -4.11
N SER A 171 -5.17 -17.07 -4.48
CA SER A 171 -6.25 -18.06 -4.59
C SER A 171 -7.03 -18.24 -3.29
N ARG A 172 -6.41 -17.96 -2.13
CA ARG A 172 -7.08 -17.95 -0.82
C ARG A 172 -8.30 -17.01 -0.74
N PHE A 173 -8.38 -16.01 -1.61
CA PHE A 173 -9.52 -15.11 -1.75
C PHE A 173 -10.54 -15.60 -2.79
N PHE A 174 -10.22 -16.67 -3.53
CA PHE A 174 -11.01 -17.27 -4.58
C PHE A 174 -11.25 -18.76 -4.28
N ASP A 175 -11.70 -19.07 -3.06
CA ASP A 175 -12.02 -20.43 -2.59
C ASP A 175 -10.87 -21.44 -2.72
N GLY A 176 -9.62 -20.96 -2.82
CA GLY A 176 -8.43 -21.78 -3.05
C GLY A 176 -8.20 -22.16 -4.50
N ASP A 177 -9.05 -21.70 -5.43
CA ASP A 177 -8.94 -22.01 -6.85
C ASP A 177 -8.10 -20.96 -7.59
N VAL A 178 -6.93 -21.37 -8.09
CA VAL A 178 -5.99 -20.51 -8.84
C VAL A 178 -6.57 -20.10 -10.19
N ASP A 179 -7.45 -20.90 -10.79
CA ASP A 179 -8.02 -20.59 -12.10
C ASP A 179 -9.11 -19.51 -12.04
N LEU A 180 -9.69 -19.29 -10.89
CA LEU A 180 -10.61 -18.17 -10.64
C LEU A 180 -9.86 -16.83 -10.43
N VAL A 181 -8.57 -16.85 -10.08
CA VAL A 181 -7.79 -15.62 -9.94
C VAL A 181 -7.50 -15.01 -11.32
N PRO A 182 -7.86 -13.73 -11.55
CA PRO A 182 -7.58 -13.08 -12.84
C PRO A 182 -6.10 -13.14 -13.21
N LYS A 183 -5.84 -13.30 -14.52
CA LYS A 183 -4.46 -13.37 -15.05
C LYS A 183 -3.79 -12.01 -15.17
N TYR A 184 -4.60 -10.95 -15.22
CA TYR A 184 -4.13 -9.59 -15.45
C TYR A 184 -4.63 -8.65 -14.36
N ALA A 185 -3.83 -7.64 -14.06
CA ALA A 185 -4.20 -6.53 -13.18
C ALA A 185 -3.70 -5.20 -13.75
N LEU A 186 -4.43 -4.12 -13.45
CA LEU A 186 -3.93 -2.76 -13.56
C LEU A 186 -3.18 -2.43 -12.30
N THR A 187 -2.02 -1.83 -12.40
CA THR A 187 -1.20 -1.47 -11.25
C THR A 187 -0.46 -0.17 -11.45
N VAL A 188 -0.39 0.65 -10.39
CA VAL A 188 0.54 1.78 -10.40
C VAL A 188 1.96 1.28 -10.57
N GLY A 189 2.76 2.06 -11.28
CA GLY A 189 4.17 1.73 -11.46
C GLY A 189 5.02 2.06 -10.23
N VAL A 190 6.24 1.51 -10.19
CA VAL A 190 7.20 1.84 -9.13
C VAL A 190 7.53 3.33 -9.15
N GLY A 191 7.73 3.94 -10.34
CA GLY A 191 7.96 5.37 -10.48
C GLY A 191 6.78 6.21 -9.99
N THR A 192 5.53 5.77 -10.23
CA THR A 192 4.33 6.45 -9.72
C THR A 192 4.31 6.48 -8.19
N LEU A 193 4.68 5.36 -7.57
CA LEU A 193 4.79 5.27 -6.11
C LEU A 193 5.93 6.15 -5.57
N LEU A 194 7.08 6.16 -6.23
CA LEU A 194 8.23 6.98 -5.82
C LEU A 194 8.01 8.49 -5.97
N ASP A 195 7.06 8.93 -6.81
CA ASP A 195 6.67 10.35 -6.94
C ASP A 195 5.87 10.87 -5.72
N ALA A 196 5.39 9.99 -4.84
CA ALA A 196 4.71 10.39 -3.62
C ALA A 196 5.63 11.22 -2.70
N GLU A 197 5.05 12.08 -1.86
CA GLU A 197 5.84 12.82 -0.88
C GLU A 197 6.43 11.92 0.19
N GLU A 198 5.67 10.90 0.60
CA GLU A 198 6.06 9.89 1.58
C GLU A 198 5.51 8.52 1.15
N VAL A 199 6.30 7.48 1.34
CA VAL A 199 5.89 6.10 1.09
C VAL A 199 6.01 5.29 2.37
N MET A 200 4.93 4.60 2.75
CA MET A 200 4.88 3.73 3.92
C MET A 200 4.51 2.31 3.49
N ILE A 201 5.40 1.35 3.70
CA ILE A 201 5.16 -0.05 3.37
C ILE A 201 5.02 -0.88 4.64
N LEU A 202 3.91 -1.62 4.73
CA LEU A 202 3.64 -2.55 5.81
C LEU A 202 4.16 -3.93 5.44
N VAL A 203 4.93 -4.53 6.34
CA VAL A 203 5.54 -5.86 6.14
C VAL A 203 5.17 -6.77 7.30
N LEU A 204 4.36 -7.80 7.02
CA LEU A 204 3.80 -8.68 8.04
C LEU A 204 4.09 -10.15 7.74
N GLY A 205 4.56 -10.85 8.77
CA GLY A 205 4.72 -12.29 8.77
C GLY A 205 6.06 -12.77 8.20
N HIS A 206 6.46 -13.94 8.66
CA HIS A 206 7.75 -14.56 8.32
C HIS A 206 7.98 -14.75 6.82
N GLN A 207 6.92 -15.01 6.05
CA GLN A 207 7.02 -15.17 4.59
C GLN A 207 7.48 -13.89 3.85
N LYS A 208 7.54 -12.75 4.54
CA LYS A 208 8.04 -11.47 4.01
C LYS A 208 9.47 -11.14 4.49
N ALA A 209 10.09 -12.01 5.29
CA ALA A 209 11.37 -11.71 5.93
C ALA A 209 12.50 -11.47 4.91
N LEU A 210 12.57 -12.27 3.83
CA LEU A 210 13.54 -12.07 2.76
C LEU A 210 13.31 -10.77 2.00
N ALA A 211 12.04 -10.40 1.75
CA ALA A 211 11.70 -9.13 1.11
C ALA A 211 12.11 -7.94 1.97
N LEU A 212 11.89 -8.02 3.29
CA LEU A 212 12.33 -6.99 4.23
C LEU A 212 13.87 -6.89 4.29
N GLN A 213 14.53 -8.02 4.35
CA GLN A 213 16.01 -8.07 4.34
C GLN A 213 16.57 -7.44 3.06
N ALA A 214 16.02 -7.79 1.90
CA ALA A 214 16.41 -7.18 0.62
C ALA A 214 16.20 -5.66 0.62
N ALA A 215 15.04 -5.18 1.15
CA ALA A 215 14.71 -3.76 1.22
C ALA A 215 15.67 -2.95 2.09
N VAL A 216 16.10 -3.52 3.24
CA VAL A 216 16.86 -2.79 4.28
C VAL A 216 18.36 -2.96 4.13
N GLU A 217 18.82 -4.19 3.82
CA GLU A 217 20.23 -4.56 3.81
C GLU A 217 20.77 -4.88 2.41
N GLY A 218 19.87 -5.08 1.43
CA GLY A 218 20.24 -5.39 0.05
C GLY A 218 20.61 -4.16 -0.77
N ASN A 219 20.92 -4.39 -2.04
CA ASN A 219 21.15 -3.34 -3.02
C ASN A 219 19.83 -2.97 -3.75
N VAL A 220 19.75 -1.77 -4.29
CA VAL A 220 18.64 -1.40 -5.19
C VAL A 220 18.64 -2.34 -6.40
N ASN A 221 17.55 -3.09 -6.54
CA ASN A 221 17.45 -4.16 -7.54
C ASN A 221 16.00 -4.33 -7.97
N HIS A 222 15.74 -4.31 -9.27
CA HIS A 222 14.41 -4.48 -9.83
C HIS A 222 13.84 -5.90 -9.66
N MET A 223 14.65 -6.89 -9.29
CA MET A 223 14.17 -8.23 -8.91
C MET A 223 13.47 -8.24 -7.55
N TRP A 224 13.74 -7.22 -6.73
CA TRP A 224 13.10 -6.94 -5.46
C TRP A 224 12.62 -5.48 -5.50
N THR A 225 11.47 -5.22 -6.10
CA THR A 225 11.06 -3.83 -6.37
C THR A 225 10.89 -2.99 -5.10
N ILE A 226 10.65 -3.60 -3.93
CA ILE A 226 10.65 -2.92 -2.63
C ILE A 226 11.99 -2.20 -2.35
N THR A 227 13.10 -2.64 -2.94
CA THR A 227 14.41 -1.99 -2.74
C THR A 227 14.46 -0.56 -3.28
N CYS A 228 13.49 -0.17 -4.14
CA CYS A 228 13.33 1.21 -4.62
C CYS A 228 13.14 2.22 -3.48
N LEU A 229 12.65 1.78 -2.32
CA LEU A 229 12.47 2.63 -1.14
C LEU A 229 13.78 3.24 -0.65
N GLN A 230 14.93 2.63 -0.94
CA GLN A 230 16.24 3.18 -0.63
C GLN A 230 16.54 4.48 -1.39
N LEU A 231 15.88 4.71 -2.53
CA LEU A 231 15.99 5.92 -3.33
C LEU A 231 15.01 7.02 -2.88
N HIS A 232 14.01 6.67 -2.08
CA HIS A 232 12.97 7.61 -1.67
C HIS A 232 13.38 8.39 -0.41
N PRO A 233 13.32 9.75 -0.41
CA PRO A 233 13.80 10.57 0.71
C PRO A 233 12.99 10.38 2.00
N LYS A 234 11.72 10.02 1.90
CA LYS A 234 10.81 9.84 3.04
C LYS A 234 10.13 8.47 3.01
N ALA A 235 10.90 7.39 2.81
CA ALA A 235 10.38 6.03 2.91
C ALA A 235 10.34 5.55 4.36
N VAL A 236 9.25 4.89 4.72
CA VAL A 236 9.02 4.24 6.02
C VAL A 236 8.59 2.80 5.79
N ILE A 237 9.23 1.86 6.44
CA ILE A 237 8.79 0.47 6.52
C ILE A 237 8.32 0.23 7.96
N VAL A 238 7.10 -0.28 8.11
CA VAL A 238 6.54 -0.68 9.41
C VAL A 238 6.35 -2.20 9.38
N CYS A 239 6.98 -2.91 10.31
CA CYS A 239 7.04 -4.36 10.25
C CYS A 239 6.77 -5.02 11.61
N ASP A 240 6.30 -6.27 11.56
CA ASP A 240 6.15 -7.12 12.74
C ASP A 240 7.41 -7.96 13.01
N GLU A 241 7.53 -8.50 14.23
CA GLU A 241 8.67 -9.32 14.63
C GLU A 241 8.92 -10.51 13.69
N PRO A 242 7.91 -11.31 13.27
CA PRO A 242 8.12 -12.42 12.36
C PRO A 242 8.76 -12.03 11.02
N SER A 243 8.49 -10.84 10.51
CA SER A 243 9.08 -10.37 9.26
C SER A 243 10.53 -9.91 9.39
N THR A 244 11.06 -9.73 10.61
CA THR A 244 12.44 -9.32 10.85
C THR A 244 13.46 -10.47 10.92
N MET A 245 13.01 -11.71 10.79
CA MET A 245 13.83 -12.91 11.05
C MET A 245 15.07 -13.07 10.17
N GLU A 246 15.10 -12.43 9.00
CA GLU A 246 16.25 -12.45 8.09
C GLU A 246 17.14 -11.19 8.21
N LEU A 247 16.77 -10.21 9.06
CA LEU A 247 17.61 -9.06 9.34
C LEU A 247 18.78 -9.43 10.28
N LYS A 248 19.93 -8.81 10.05
CA LYS A 248 21.04 -8.90 11.00
C LYS A 248 20.64 -8.30 12.34
N VAL A 249 21.02 -8.94 13.43
CA VAL A 249 20.75 -8.45 14.80
C VAL A 249 21.23 -7.01 15.00
N LYS A 250 22.38 -6.65 14.40
CA LYS A 250 22.90 -5.27 14.49
C LYS A 250 21.97 -4.26 13.81
N THR A 251 21.42 -4.60 12.65
CA THR A 251 20.47 -3.76 11.91
C THR A 251 19.20 -3.53 12.72
N LEU A 252 18.63 -4.60 13.27
CA LEU A 252 17.42 -4.51 14.08
C LEU A 252 17.64 -3.67 15.35
N LYS A 253 18.76 -3.87 16.07
CA LYS A 253 19.12 -3.06 17.24
C LYS A 253 19.25 -1.57 16.90
N TYR A 254 19.89 -1.25 15.78
CA TYR A 254 20.07 0.12 15.32
C TYR A 254 18.71 0.83 15.12
N PHE A 255 17.77 0.20 14.41
CA PHE A 255 16.45 0.81 14.18
C PHE A 255 15.59 0.84 15.44
N ASN A 256 15.66 -0.16 16.32
CA ASN A 256 14.98 -0.13 17.61
C ASN A 256 15.45 1.06 18.48
N GLU A 257 16.73 1.36 18.45
CA GLU A 257 17.28 2.54 19.17
C GLU A 257 16.77 3.86 18.56
N LEU A 258 16.84 4.00 17.23
CA LEU A 258 16.42 5.22 16.54
C LEU A 258 14.91 5.49 16.68
N GLU A 259 14.09 4.46 16.71
CA GLU A 259 12.63 4.57 16.69
C GLU A 259 11.99 4.42 18.07
N ALA A 260 12.77 4.26 19.14
CA ALA A 260 12.28 3.99 20.49
C ALA A 260 11.18 4.99 20.96
N GLU A 261 11.34 6.28 20.65
CA GLU A 261 10.35 7.30 21.00
C GLU A 261 9.08 7.23 20.13
N ASN A 262 9.22 6.79 18.88
CA ASN A 262 8.12 6.74 17.91
C ASN A 262 7.18 5.54 18.11
N VAL A 263 7.58 4.55 18.91
CA VAL A 263 6.81 3.34 19.21
C VAL A 263 6.22 3.33 20.62
N LYS A 264 6.48 4.35 21.42
CA LYS A 264 5.93 4.48 22.78
C LYS A 264 4.39 4.54 22.74
N GLY A 265 3.76 3.77 23.63
CA GLY A 265 2.30 3.77 23.81
C GLY A 265 1.53 3.00 22.70
N LEU A 266 2.19 2.06 22.06
CA LEU A 266 1.56 1.11 21.12
C LEU A 266 1.23 -0.21 21.81
#